data_889b7a31fac9dbf80ba624fef4944223
#
_entry.id   889b7a31fac9dbf80ba624fef4944223
#
_cell.length_a   1.000
_cell.length_b   1.000
_cell.length_c   1.000
_cell.angle_alpha   90.00
_cell.angle_beta   90.00
_cell.angle_gamma   90.00
#
_symmetry.space_group_name_H-M   'P 1'
#
loop_
_entity.id
_entity.type
_entity.pdbx_description
1 polymer ?
#
loop_
_entity_poly.entity_id
_entity_poly.type
_entity_poly.pdbx_seq_one_letter_code
_entity_poly.pdbx_strand_id
1 'polypeptide(L)'
;MGQGLSKMYAALAAVASLLSAGSVAADDGSGVPGDNIPAVKVVTAKSAAAFQTRSFFGRVRARETVDLSFEVGGRLEVLDAVEGDRVAAGSLLARLDQAPFKRTVERAEVTLRQESRRFDRAAKLMQSSAGSRVRLEDAETTRDLAAVALREARDDLEDATILAPFDGLVAERLTPNFTNVDAGRPILRLHDMSEVRVELDLPERLLIRTGDPSRIRFTVRLPDRDDPVVLRFVEFHAQTGRVGQSYIVTLAFPDAKSVFLVPGASVTVHAQVPSPAAGLVLPVSALLIGPERDASVLVLEAAADDSAGEVAPGLATLRRQPVEVRSETGTSLFVTGLAEGAEVVAVGGHLLRAGQQVRRYTRLVVEER
;
A
#
# COMPACT_ATOMS: atom_id res chain seq x y z
N MET A 1 44.42 46.94 -6.75
CA MET A 1 45.30 46.59 -7.92
C MET A 1 44.36 45.89 -8.86
N GLY A 2 43.85 46.40 -9.92
CA GLY A 2 44.41 47.26 -10.96
C GLY A 2 43.95 46.65 -12.24
N GLN A 3 43.06 47.39 -12.88
CA GLN A 3 43.15 47.85 -14.28
C GLN A 3 42.95 46.76 -15.32
N GLY A 4 42.10 46.92 -16.27
CA GLY A 4 41.93 47.73 -17.41
C GLY A 4 40.65 47.44 -18.17
N LEU A 5 39.76 48.25 -18.28
CA LEU A 5 39.57 49.44 -19.13
C LEU A 5 40.04 49.28 -20.59
N SER A 6 39.02 49.36 -21.45
CA SER A 6 39.03 50.33 -22.58
C SER A 6 39.24 49.74 -23.99
N LYS A 7 38.36 50.29 -24.81
CA LYS A 7 38.45 50.51 -26.27
C LYS A 7 37.79 49.43 -27.12
N MET A 8 36.89 49.70 -28.07
CA MET A 8 37.00 50.85 -28.98
C MET A 8 35.65 51.09 -29.67
N TYR A 9 35.28 52.35 -29.63
CA TYR A 9 34.29 52.97 -30.54
C TYR A 9 34.82 53.08 -31.96
N ALA A 10 33.85 53.20 -32.87
CA ALA A 10 33.97 53.87 -34.17
C ALA A 10 34.12 53.00 -35.43
N ALA A 11 33.09 52.99 -36.22
CA ALA A 11 33.17 53.50 -37.58
C ALA A 11 31.79 53.76 -38.17
N LEU A 12 31.48 55.04 -38.28
CA LEU A 12 30.41 55.71 -39.02
C LEU A 12 30.88 55.89 -40.47
N ALA A 13 30.00 55.74 -41.47
CA ALA A 13 29.92 56.47 -42.71
C ALA A 13 29.16 55.63 -43.73
N ALA A 14 27.90 55.94 -44.03
CA ALA A 14 27.45 56.81 -45.09
C ALA A 14 27.78 56.32 -46.53
N VAL A 15 26.77 55.81 -47.23
CA VAL A 15 26.59 56.10 -48.67
C VAL A 15 25.10 56.30 -48.93
N ALA A 16 24.78 57.52 -49.32
CA ALA A 16 23.47 57.94 -49.79
C ALA A 16 23.38 57.78 -51.34
N SER A 17 22.16 57.69 -51.82
CA SER A 17 21.70 58.01 -53.19
C SER A 17 21.78 56.89 -54.25
N LEU A 18 20.57 56.43 -54.59
CA LEU A 18 20.08 56.59 -55.96
C LEU A 18 18.53 56.33 -56.00
N LEU A 19 17.77 57.42 -56.18
CA LEU A 19 16.39 57.37 -56.55
C LEU A 19 16.30 56.74 -57.93
N SER A 20 15.43 55.76 -58.15
CA SER A 20 14.75 55.50 -59.40
C SER A 20 13.30 55.21 -59.09
N ALA A 21 12.46 56.15 -59.50
CA ALA A 21 11.01 56.04 -59.48
C ALA A 21 10.59 54.99 -60.51
N GLY A 22 10.11 53.84 -59.95
CA GLY A 22 9.33 52.85 -60.70
C GLY A 22 7.91 52.93 -60.23
N SER A 23 7.02 53.49 -60.96
CA SER A 23 5.57 53.44 -60.82
C SER A 23 5.11 52.00 -60.96
N VAL A 24 4.79 51.37 -59.87
CA VAL A 24 4.06 50.08 -59.86
C VAL A 24 2.57 50.46 -59.80
N ALA A 25 1.86 50.05 -60.82
CA ALA A 25 0.42 50.11 -60.92
C ALA A 25 -0.23 49.43 -59.70
N ALA A 26 -1.19 50.12 -59.10
CA ALA A 26 -2.07 49.52 -58.13
C ALA A 26 -2.91 48.47 -58.90
N ASP A 27 -2.59 47.23 -58.61
CA ASP A 27 -3.45 46.08 -58.93
C ASP A 27 -4.57 46.10 -57.90
N ASP A 28 -5.74 46.60 -58.32
CA ASP A 28 -6.99 46.42 -57.53
C ASP A 28 -7.34 44.94 -57.51
N GLY A 29 -6.62 44.22 -56.72
CA GLY A 29 -7.00 42.88 -56.35
C GLY A 29 -8.23 42.93 -55.49
N SER A 30 -9.38 42.93 -56.09
CA SER A 30 -10.63 42.49 -55.49
C SER A 30 -10.52 41.04 -55.10
N GLY A 31 -9.73 40.77 -54.02
CA GLY A 31 -9.74 39.54 -53.32
C GLY A 31 -11.08 39.39 -52.63
N VAL A 32 -11.90 38.50 -53.12
CA VAL A 32 -13.05 37.92 -52.44
C VAL A 32 -12.61 37.67 -51.01
N PRO A 33 -13.39 38.06 -49.96
CA PRO A 33 -13.10 37.71 -48.63
C PRO A 33 -13.20 36.18 -48.51
N GLY A 34 -12.10 35.50 -48.81
CA GLY A 34 -11.99 34.07 -48.52
C GLY A 34 -12.19 33.91 -47.02
N ASP A 35 -13.21 33.19 -46.64
CA ASP A 35 -13.62 32.82 -45.32
C ASP A 35 -12.39 32.18 -44.59
N ASN A 36 -11.60 33.06 -43.93
CA ASN A 36 -10.42 32.60 -43.20
C ASN A 36 -10.86 32.00 -41.86
N ILE A 37 -11.56 30.85 -41.98
CA ILE A 37 -12.07 30.12 -40.83
C ILE A 37 -10.87 29.57 -40.06
N PRO A 38 -10.59 30.06 -38.83
CA PRO A 38 -9.44 29.63 -38.07
C PRO A 38 -9.55 28.17 -37.69
N ALA A 39 -8.44 27.44 -37.82
CA ALA A 39 -8.33 26.07 -37.32
C ALA A 39 -7.96 26.05 -35.83
N VAL A 40 -8.74 25.34 -35.03
CA VAL A 40 -8.56 25.27 -33.57
C VAL A 40 -8.23 23.86 -33.11
N LYS A 41 -7.29 23.76 -32.16
CA LYS A 41 -7.00 22.51 -31.50
C LYS A 41 -8.10 22.26 -30.47
N VAL A 42 -8.73 21.10 -30.54
CA VAL A 42 -9.84 20.69 -29.68
C VAL A 42 -9.39 19.63 -28.68
N VAL A 43 -9.95 19.68 -27.49
CA VAL A 43 -9.85 18.65 -26.46
C VAL A 43 -11.26 18.28 -26.02
N THR A 44 -11.50 16.99 -25.88
CA THR A 44 -12.76 16.49 -25.31
C THR A 44 -12.71 16.53 -23.80
N ALA A 45 -13.68 17.17 -23.17
CA ALA A 45 -13.84 17.20 -21.73
C ALA A 45 -14.18 15.78 -21.22
N LYS A 46 -13.25 15.17 -20.49
CA LYS A 46 -13.41 13.83 -19.93
C LYS A 46 -13.55 13.93 -18.42
N SER A 47 -14.37 13.05 -17.85
CA SER A 47 -14.47 12.96 -16.41
C SER A 47 -13.09 12.69 -15.80
N ALA A 48 -12.77 13.42 -14.74
CA ALA A 48 -11.57 13.13 -13.95
C ALA A 48 -11.66 11.70 -13.43
N ALA A 49 -10.54 11.01 -13.40
CA ALA A 49 -10.50 9.72 -12.73
C ALA A 49 -10.98 9.91 -11.28
N ALA A 50 -12.03 9.17 -10.92
CA ALA A 50 -12.62 9.24 -9.58
C ALA A 50 -11.59 8.91 -8.47
N PHE A 51 -10.44 8.33 -8.86
CA PHE A 51 -9.38 7.90 -7.96
C PHE A 51 -8.01 8.33 -8.47
N GLN A 52 -7.15 8.71 -7.54
CA GLN A 52 -5.72 8.91 -7.77
C GLN A 52 -4.97 7.72 -7.19
N THR A 53 -4.03 7.15 -7.96
CA THR A 53 -3.14 6.10 -7.48
C THR A 53 -1.90 6.72 -6.85
N ARG A 54 -1.57 6.31 -5.63
CA ARG A 54 -0.34 6.68 -4.94
C ARG A 54 0.41 5.42 -4.55
N SER A 55 1.73 5.47 -4.64
CA SER A 55 2.61 4.35 -4.29
C SER A 55 3.21 4.56 -2.90
N PHE A 56 3.23 3.51 -2.11
CA PHE A 56 3.84 3.45 -0.78
C PHE A 56 4.77 2.25 -0.71
N PHE A 57 5.86 2.39 0.03
CA PHE A 57 6.71 1.26 0.35
C PHE A 57 6.13 0.56 1.57
N GLY A 58 5.87 -0.73 1.44
CA GLY A 58 5.43 -1.60 2.51
C GLY A 58 6.48 -2.65 2.84
N ARG A 59 6.44 -3.15 4.08
CA ARG A 59 7.29 -4.23 4.54
C ARG A 59 6.44 -5.47 4.80
N VAL A 60 6.86 -6.59 4.24
CA VAL A 60 6.20 -7.87 4.48
C VAL A 60 6.40 -8.30 5.92
N ARG A 61 5.32 -8.77 6.56
CA ARG A 61 5.29 -9.30 7.92
C ARG A 61 4.60 -10.65 7.94
N ALA A 62 5.00 -11.49 8.85
CA ALA A 62 4.20 -12.64 9.25
C ALA A 62 2.96 -12.16 10.02
N ARG A 63 1.96 -13.01 10.17
CA ARG A 63 0.81 -12.75 11.03
C ARG A 63 1.25 -12.50 12.46
N GLU A 64 2.09 -13.40 12.97
CA GLU A 64 2.70 -13.29 14.28
C GLU A 64 4.15 -13.77 14.22
N THR A 65 4.95 -13.32 15.18
CA THR A 65 6.33 -13.76 15.37
C THR A 65 6.47 -14.12 16.82
N VAL A 66 6.83 -15.38 17.11
CA VAL A 66 6.92 -15.92 18.46
C VAL A 66 8.34 -16.42 18.70
N ASP A 67 8.91 -16.02 19.83
CA ASP A 67 10.15 -16.59 20.35
C ASP A 67 9.80 -17.77 21.26
N LEU A 68 10.17 -18.98 20.84
CA LEU A 68 9.89 -20.21 21.56
C LEU A 68 11.00 -20.49 22.57
N SER A 69 10.60 -20.85 23.78
CA SER A 69 11.49 -21.19 24.91
C SER A 69 10.99 -22.44 25.61
N PHE A 70 11.88 -23.12 26.36
CA PHE A 70 11.46 -24.18 27.28
C PHE A 70 10.93 -23.57 28.56
N GLU A 71 9.94 -24.21 29.19
CA GLU A 71 9.43 -23.83 30.52
C GLU A 71 10.31 -24.37 31.65
N VAL A 72 11.17 -25.35 31.33
CA VAL A 72 12.14 -25.98 32.25
C VAL A 72 13.58 -25.78 31.75
N GLY A 73 14.54 -25.76 32.67
CA GLY A 73 15.96 -25.66 32.33
C GLY A 73 16.59 -27.02 32.09
N GLY A 74 17.55 -27.06 31.16
CA GLY A 74 18.27 -28.31 30.89
C GLY A 74 19.29 -28.18 29.77
N ARG A 75 19.93 -29.27 29.39
CA ARG A 75 20.85 -29.33 28.27
C ARG A 75 20.08 -29.55 26.97
N LEU A 76 20.27 -28.65 25.99
CA LEU A 76 19.70 -28.80 24.67
C LEU A 76 20.36 -29.99 23.95
N GLU A 77 19.58 -31.01 23.63
CA GLU A 77 20.06 -32.24 22.99
C GLU A 77 19.78 -32.23 21.49
N VAL A 78 18.58 -31.76 21.11
CA VAL A 78 18.10 -31.73 19.71
C VAL A 78 17.62 -30.34 19.37
N LEU A 79 18.11 -29.83 18.28
CA LEU A 79 17.62 -28.59 17.61
C LEU A 79 17.66 -28.83 16.11
N ASP A 80 16.62 -29.48 15.59
CA ASP A 80 16.54 -29.88 14.18
C ASP A 80 15.98 -28.80 13.27
N ALA A 81 15.47 -27.71 13.84
CA ALA A 81 14.94 -26.59 13.10
C ALA A 81 16.05 -25.89 12.27
N VAL A 82 15.90 -25.82 10.97
CA VAL A 82 16.80 -25.08 10.06
C VAL A 82 16.18 -23.73 9.73
N GLU A 83 16.99 -22.66 9.77
CA GLU A 83 16.55 -21.32 9.43
C GLU A 83 16.08 -21.26 7.96
N GLY A 84 14.91 -20.70 7.73
CA GLY A 84 14.26 -20.64 6.41
C GLY A 84 13.37 -21.84 6.07
N ASP A 85 13.35 -22.89 6.88
CA ASP A 85 12.50 -24.06 6.67
C ASP A 85 11.06 -23.80 7.13
N ARG A 86 10.12 -24.41 6.40
CA ARG A 86 8.71 -24.46 6.81
C ARG A 86 8.47 -25.69 7.69
N VAL A 87 7.80 -25.46 8.79
CA VAL A 87 7.45 -26.49 9.76
C VAL A 87 5.93 -26.55 9.92
N ALA A 88 5.42 -27.78 10.07
CA ALA A 88 3.99 -27.99 10.34
C ALA A 88 3.72 -27.90 11.85
N ALA A 89 2.51 -27.51 12.22
CA ALA A 89 2.03 -27.55 13.60
C ALA A 89 2.25 -28.94 14.20
N GLY A 90 2.75 -28.99 15.46
CA GLY A 90 3.05 -30.23 16.18
C GLY A 90 4.38 -30.90 15.80
N SER A 91 5.14 -30.39 14.81
CA SER A 91 6.48 -30.94 14.52
C SER A 91 7.48 -30.60 15.62
N LEU A 92 8.40 -31.52 15.89
CA LEU A 92 9.47 -31.33 16.87
C LEU A 92 10.44 -30.26 16.36
N LEU A 93 10.66 -29.22 17.17
CA LEU A 93 11.61 -28.15 16.89
C LEU A 93 12.87 -28.25 17.74
N ALA A 94 12.70 -28.50 19.03
CA ALA A 94 13.82 -28.64 19.97
C ALA A 94 13.45 -29.58 21.11
N ARG A 95 14.48 -30.21 21.71
CA ARG A 95 14.31 -31.08 22.85
C ARG A 95 15.52 -31.03 23.78
N LEU A 96 15.24 -30.95 25.08
CA LEU A 96 16.26 -31.09 26.11
C LEU A 96 16.63 -32.57 26.32
N ASP A 97 17.75 -32.84 26.99
CA ASP A 97 18.06 -34.16 27.51
C ASP A 97 16.94 -34.58 28.47
N GLN A 98 16.13 -35.54 28.06
CA GLN A 98 14.97 -36.01 28.81
C GLN A 98 15.34 -37.02 29.93
N ALA A 99 16.58 -37.52 29.97
CA ALA A 99 16.95 -38.56 30.95
C ALA A 99 16.77 -38.11 32.42
N PRO A 100 17.11 -36.87 32.81
CA PRO A 100 16.84 -36.39 34.17
C PRO A 100 15.34 -36.34 34.49
N PHE A 101 14.52 -35.84 33.59
CA PHE A 101 13.07 -35.71 33.76
C PHE A 101 12.40 -37.08 33.87
N LYS A 102 12.75 -38.02 33.01
CA LYS A 102 12.24 -39.41 33.04
C LYS A 102 12.54 -40.08 34.39
N ARG A 103 13.74 -39.87 34.92
CA ARG A 103 14.09 -40.39 36.28
C ARG A 103 13.26 -39.73 37.38
N THR A 104 12.88 -38.45 37.23
CA THR A 104 12.02 -37.77 38.22
C THR A 104 10.59 -38.30 38.15
N VAL A 105 10.03 -38.53 36.94
CA VAL A 105 8.74 -39.19 36.76
C VAL A 105 8.73 -40.57 37.38
N GLU A 106 9.74 -41.40 37.09
CA GLU A 106 9.84 -42.75 37.66
C GLU A 106 9.88 -42.73 39.21
N ARG A 107 10.65 -41.80 39.80
CA ARG A 107 10.70 -41.62 41.25
C ARG A 107 9.34 -41.24 41.82
N ALA A 108 8.63 -40.28 41.20
CA ALA A 108 7.29 -39.85 41.62
C ALA A 108 6.28 -40.99 41.50
N GLU A 109 6.34 -41.82 40.45
CA GLU A 109 5.50 -42.99 40.28
C GLU A 109 5.71 -44.04 41.38
N VAL A 110 6.97 -44.30 41.75
CA VAL A 110 7.29 -45.24 42.87
C VAL A 110 6.73 -44.68 44.18
N THR A 111 6.86 -43.38 44.41
CA THR A 111 6.34 -42.72 45.61
C THR A 111 4.83 -42.83 45.68
N LEU A 112 4.11 -42.50 44.59
CA LEU A 112 2.65 -42.59 44.51
C LEU A 112 2.18 -44.05 44.78
N ARG A 113 2.84 -45.05 44.18
CA ARG A 113 2.53 -46.47 44.42
C ARG A 113 2.70 -46.84 45.88
N GLN A 114 3.75 -46.33 46.56
CA GLN A 114 3.98 -46.56 47.97
C GLN A 114 2.89 -45.95 48.83
N GLU A 115 2.56 -44.68 48.61
CA GLU A 115 1.54 -43.97 49.39
C GLU A 115 0.14 -44.51 49.12
N SER A 116 -0.17 -44.91 47.89
CA SER A 116 -1.42 -45.63 47.59
C SER A 116 -1.56 -46.91 48.40
N ARG A 117 -0.50 -47.73 48.51
CA ARG A 117 -0.53 -48.92 49.36
C ARG A 117 -0.68 -48.60 50.85
N ARG A 118 -0.17 -47.46 51.33
CA ARG A 118 -0.40 -46.99 52.70
C ARG A 118 -1.84 -46.62 52.94
N PHE A 119 -2.41 -45.85 52.03
CA PHE A 119 -3.83 -45.49 52.04
C PHE A 119 -4.73 -46.75 52.03
N ASP A 120 -4.49 -47.69 51.09
CA ASP A 120 -5.24 -48.94 51.02
C ASP A 120 -5.23 -49.73 52.33
N ARG A 121 -4.05 -49.79 53.00
CA ARG A 121 -3.94 -50.44 54.30
C ARG A 121 -4.73 -49.68 55.36
N ALA A 122 -4.64 -48.38 55.43
CA ALA A 122 -5.37 -47.58 56.41
C ALA A 122 -6.90 -47.69 56.18
N ALA A 123 -7.35 -47.69 54.92
CA ALA A 123 -8.75 -47.87 54.55
C ALA A 123 -9.28 -49.27 54.99
N LYS A 124 -8.53 -50.32 54.76
CA LYS A 124 -8.90 -51.70 55.23
C LYS A 124 -8.96 -51.80 56.75
N LEU A 125 -8.05 -51.17 57.50
CA LEU A 125 -8.10 -51.13 58.95
C LEU A 125 -9.30 -50.36 59.48
N MET A 126 -9.70 -49.25 58.81
CA MET A 126 -10.94 -48.53 59.15
C MET A 126 -12.19 -49.38 58.98
N GLN A 127 -12.29 -50.15 57.90
CA GLN A 127 -13.42 -51.07 57.62
C GLN A 127 -13.56 -52.16 58.72
N SER A 128 -12.45 -52.60 59.29
CA SER A 128 -12.41 -53.59 60.36
C SER A 128 -12.57 -53.00 61.76
N SER A 129 -12.91 -51.73 61.91
CA SER A 129 -13.03 -50.96 63.16
C SER A 129 -11.75 -50.89 64.00
N ALA A 130 -10.60 -51.29 63.43
CA ALA A 130 -9.28 -51.25 64.08
C ALA A 130 -8.43 -50.03 63.71
N GLY A 131 -8.97 -49.14 62.88
CA GLY A 131 -8.29 -47.98 62.32
C GLY A 131 -8.66 -46.66 63.01
N SER A 132 -7.78 -45.68 62.88
CA SER A 132 -8.07 -44.28 63.26
C SER A 132 -8.46 -43.47 62.05
N ARG A 133 -9.52 -42.66 62.14
CA ARG A 133 -9.92 -41.72 61.06
C ARG A 133 -8.78 -40.77 60.68
N VAL A 134 -8.08 -40.20 61.64
CA VAL A 134 -6.95 -39.30 61.42
C VAL A 134 -5.86 -39.97 60.57
N ARG A 135 -5.53 -41.26 60.86
CA ARG A 135 -4.55 -41.99 60.04
C ARG A 135 -5.00 -42.25 58.60
N LEU A 136 -6.32 -42.40 58.38
CA LEU A 136 -6.85 -42.56 57.03
C LEU A 136 -6.77 -41.24 56.29
N GLU A 137 -7.20 -40.12 56.91
CA GLU A 137 -7.14 -38.77 56.35
C GLU A 137 -5.67 -38.34 56.06
N ASP A 138 -4.72 -38.64 56.96
CA ASP A 138 -3.29 -38.40 56.75
C ASP A 138 -2.74 -39.21 55.55
N ALA A 139 -3.11 -40.49 55.44
CA ALA A 139 -2.66 -41.34 54.34
C ALA A 139 -3.29 -40.92 53.00
N GLU A 140 -4.54 -40.46 53.02
CA GLU A 140 -5.21 -39.89 51.85
C GLU A 140 -4.51 -38.61 51.35
N THR A 141 -4.25 -37.68 52.27
CA THR A 141 -3.55 -36.42 51.96
C THR A 141 -2.17 -36.69 51.38
N THR A 142 -1.40 -37.65 51.98
CA THR A 142 -0.06 -37.97 51.50
C THR A 142 -0.08 -38.61 50.11
N ARG A 143 -1.05 -39.51 49.85
CA ARG A 143 -1.26 -40.08 48.52
C ARG A 143 -1.59 -39.00 47.48
N ASP A 144 -2.48 -38.05 47.81
CA ASP A 144 -2.89 -36.99 46.92
C ASP A 144 -1.74 -36.02 46.61
N LEU A 145 -0.92 -35.69 47.61
CA LEU A 145 0.31 -34.92 47.37
C LEU A 145 1.30 -35.67 46.47
N ALA A 146 1.44 -36.99 46.62
CA ALA A 146 2.27 -37.80 45.74
C ALA A 146 1.70 -37.85 44.29
N ALA A 147 0.38 -37.82 44.16
CA ALA A 147 -0.28 -37.74 42.84
C ALA A 147 -0.06 -36.38 42.15
N VAL A 148 -0.04 -35.29 42.94
CA VAL A 148 0.31 -33.94 42.42
C VAL A 148 1.78 -33.93 41.95
N ALA A 149 2.70 -34.41 42.78
CA ALA A 149 4.13 -34.47 42.44
C ALA A 149 4.42 -35.31 41.17
N LEU A 150 3.63 -36.36 40.92
CA LEU A 150 3.73 -37.12 39.68
C LEU A 150 3.25 -36.32 38.47
N ARG A 151 2.18 -35.53 38.58
CA ARG A 151 1.71 -34.65 37.49
C ARG A 151 2.76 -33.61 37.17
N GLU A 152 3.26 -32.90 38.17
CA GLU A 152 4.35 -31.90 38.00
C GLU A 152 5.56 -32.51 37.29
N ALA A 153 6.00 -33.71 37.68
CA ALA A 153 7.12 -34.37 37.02
C ALA A 153 6.84 -34.76 35.57
N ARG A 154 5.57 -35.02 35.20
CA ARG A 154 5.17 -35.31 33.83
C ARG A 154 5.07 -34.05 33.00
N ASP A 155 4.56 -32.98 33.59
CA ASP A 155 4.48 -31.66 32.95
C ASP A 155 5.91 -31.16 32.64
N ASP A 156 6.86 -31.27 33.60
CA ASP A 156 8.27 -30.95 33.36
C ASP A 156 8.90 -31.76 32.21
N LEU A 157 8.52 -33.04 32.06
CA LEU A 157 8.99 -33.88 30.96
C LEU A 157 8.41 -33.49 29.64
N GLU A 158 7.16 -33.05 29.59
CA GLU A 158 6.50 -32.51 28.39
C GLU A 158 7.13 -31.18 28.01
N ASP A 159 7.33 -30.27 28.96
CA ASP A 159 7.95 -28.96 28.82
C ASP A 159 9.44 -29.03 28.41
N ALA A 160 10.07 -30.18 28.52
CA ALA A 160 11.40 -30.44 27.97
C ALA A 160 11.40 -30.64 26.44
N THR A 161 10.25 -30.42 25.78
CA THR A 161 10.09 -30.55 24.32
C THR A 161 9.36 -29.35 23.75
N ILE A 162 9.93 -28.68 22.73
CA ILE A 162 9.28 -27.63 21.98
C ILE A 162 8.73 -28.21 20.68
N LEU A 163 7.42 -28.14 20.54
CA LEU A 163 6.71 -28.44 19.30
C LEU A 163 6.27 -27.13 18.62
N ALA A 164 6.12 -27.15 17.30
CA ALA A 164 5.60 -26.02 16.57
C ALA A 164 4.12 -25.75 16.95
N PRO A 165 3.76 -24.57 17.46
CA PRO A 165 2.39 -24.27 17.86
C PRO A 165 1.44 -24.07 16.66
N PHE A 166 1.99 -23.78 15.49
CA PHE A 166 1.27 -23.54 14.24
C PHE A 166 2.17 -23.86 13.02
N ASP A 167 1.56 -23.89 11.83
CA ASP A 167 2.31 -23.99 10.56
C ASP A 167 3.12 -22.70 10.37
N GLY A 168 4.43 -22.78 10.37
CA GLY A 168 5.30 -21.61 10.41
C GLY A 168 6.57 -21.71 9.58
N LEU A 169 7.32 -20.61 9.59
CA LEU A 169 8.66 -20.49 9.01
C LEU A 169 9.66 -20.25 10.14
N VAL A 170 10.69 -21.08 10.23
CA VAL A 170 11.79 -20.86 11.18
C VAL A 170 12.57 -19.61 10.76
N ALA A 171 12.48 -18.55 11.58
CA ALA A 171 13.11 -17.27 11.27
C ALA A 171 14.59 -17.24 11.67
N GLU A 172 14.89 -17.71 12.90
CA GLU A 172 16.21 -17.57 13.48
C GLU A 172 16.40 -18.59 14.61
N ARG A 173 17.60 -19.15 14.74
CA ARG A 173 18.02 -19.92 15.91
C ARG A 173 18.77 -19.02 16.89
N LEU A 174 18.16 -18.77 18.04
CA LEU A 174 18.68 -17.84 19.05
C LEU A 174 19.68 -18.50 20.01
N THR A 175 19.72 -19.84 20.03
CA THR A 175 20.60 -20.59 20.91
C THR A 175 21.28 -21.75 20.16
N PRO A 176 22.59 -21.95 20.30
CA PRO A 176 23.29 -23.06 19.65
C PRO A 176 22.95 -24.40 20.33
N ASN A 177 23.00 -25.49 19.53
CA ASN A 177 22.77 -26.84 20.05
C ASN A 177 23.84 -27.25 21.10
N PHE A 178 23.52 -28.23 21.95
CA PHE A 178 24.37 -28.79 23.00
C PHE A 178 24.76 -27.85 24.14
N THR A 179 24.08 -26.71 24.27
CA THR A 179 24.25 -25.76 25.39
C THR A 179 23.27 -26.03 26.52
N ASN A 180 23.60 -25.59 27.73
CA ASN A 180 22.65 -25.54 28.83
C ASN A 180 21.80 -24.28 28.68
N VAL A 181 20.48 -24.42 28.84
CA VAL A 181 19.51 -23.36 28.77
C VAL A 181 18.69 -23.25 30.03
N ASP A 182 18.39 -22.04 30.43
CA ASP A 182 17.50 -21.76 31.56
C ASP A 182 16.06 -21.68 31.06
N ALA A 183 15.11 -21.89 31.97
CA ALA A 183 13.68 -21.71 31.70
C ALA A 183 13.39 -20.30 31.20
N GLY A 184 12.54 -20.19 30.19
CA GLY A 184 12.16 -18.90 29.56
C GLY A 184 13.21 -18.28 28.60
N ARG A 185 14.39 -18.91 28.44
CA ARG A 185 15.38 -18.44 27.48
C ARG A 185 14.94 -18.74 26.05
N PRO A 186 14.87 -17.75 25.14
CA PRO A 186 14.50 -17.97 23.74
C PRO A 186 15.48 -18.92 23.04
N ILE A 187 14.93 -19.93 22.35
CA ILE A 187 15.71 -20.96 21.62
C ILE A 187 15.65 -20.70 20.12
N LEU A 188 14.46 -20.43 19.60
CA LEU A 188 14.25 -20.16 18.20
C LEU A 188 13.08 -19.20 18.00
N ARG A 189 13.09 -18.49 16.87
CA ARG A 189 12.03 -17.58 16.44
C ARG A 189 11.24 -18.22 15.31
N LEU A 190 9.93 -18.26 15.47
CA LEU A 190 9.00 -18.83 14.50
C LEU A 190 8.05 -17.73 13.98
N HIS A 191 7.90 -17.66 12.66
CA HIS A 191 6.93 -16.81 11.98
C HIS A 191 5.67 -17.60 11.62
N ASP A 192 4.51 -17.12 12.05
CA ASP A 192 3.22 -17.63 11.58
C ASP A 192 2.96 -17.13 10.16
N MET A 193 3.02 -18.06 9.20
CA MET A 193 2.80 -17.80 7.79
C MET A 193 1.38 -18.15 7.33
N SER A 194 0.44 -18.34 8.25
CA SER A 194 -0.98 -18.59 7.91
C SER A 194 -1.62 -17.39 7.21
N GLU A 195 -1.14 -16.17 7.50
CA GLU A 195 -1.48 -14.92 6.83
C GLU A 195 -0.22 -14.10 6.56
N VAL A 196 0.02 -13.72 5.32
CA VAL A 196 1.10 -12.80 4.96
C VAL A 196 0.57 -11.38 4.99
N ARG A 197 1.20 -10.51 5.77
CA ARG A 197 0.81 -9.11 5.97
C ARG A 197 1.80 -8.15 5.32
N VAL A 198 1.34 -6.93 5.10
CA VAL A 198 2.17 -5.81 4.66
C VAL A 198 1.89 -4.62 5.56
N GLU A 199 2.91 -4.13 6.22
CA GLU A 199 2.88 -2.88 6.97
C GLU A 199 3.39 -1.74 6.08
N LEU A 200 2.68 -0.61 6.06
CA LEU A 200 3.09 0.60 5.36
C LEU A 200 2.73 1.85 6.17
N ASP A 201 3.49 2.92 5.93
CA ASP A 201 3.23 4.23 6.52
C ASP A 201 2.28 5.04 5.63
N LEU A 202 1.08 5.31 6.14
CA LEU A 202 0.08 6.11 5.44
C LEU A 202 0.02 7.52 6.05
N PRO A 203 0.25 8.60 5.26
CA PRO A 203 0.19 9.96 5.76
C PRO A 203 -1.20 10.32 6.30
N GLU A 204 -1.26 10.98 7.47
CA GLU A 204 -2.48 11.39 8.16
C GLU A 204 -3.47 12.14 7.26
N ARG A 205 -2.96 13.04 6.41
CA ARG A 205 -3.78 13.80 5.44
C ARG A 205 -4.60 12.92 4.49
N LEU A 206 -4.13 11.69 4.21
CA LEU A 206 -4.89 10.74 3.39
C LEU A 206 -5.99 10.07 4.19
N LEU A 207 -5.73 9.73 5.45
CA LEU A 207 -6.73 9.20 6.38
C LEU A 207 -7.85 10.21 6.64
N ILE A 208 -7.51 11.47 6.94
CA ILE A 208 -8.49 12.54 7.16
C ILE A 208 -9.38 12.71 5.92
N ARG A 209 -8.80 12.67 4.72
CA ARG A 209 -9.56 12.84 3.45
C ARG A 209 -10.48 11.69 3.13
N THR A 210 -10.10 10.46 3.47
CA THR A 210 -10.91 9.26 3.19
C THR A 210 -11.88 8.94 4.32
N GLY A 211 -11.63 9.46 5.52
CA GLY A 211 -12.40 9.20 6.73
C GLY A 211 -12.25 7.78 7.28
N ASP A 212 -11.98 6.81 6.40
CA ASP A 212 -11.87 5.40 6.74
C ASP A 212 -10.86 4.73 5.79
N PRO A 213 -9.72 4.19 6.32
CA PRO A 213 -8.72 3.53 5.51
C PRO A 213 -9.23 2.25 4.81
N SER A 214 -10.28 1.62 5.31
CA SER A 214 -10.86 0.43 4.67
C SER A 214 -11.50 0.73 3.30
N ARG A 215 -11.81 2.01 3.02
CA ARG A 215 -12.33 2.49 1.72
C ARG A 215 -11.26 2.70 0.67
N ILE A 216 -9.99 2.66 1.07
CA ILE A 216 -8.87 2.76 0.14
C ILE A 216 -8.63 1.38 -0.47
N ARG A 217 -8.60 1.30 -1.78
CA ARG A 217 -8.24 0.07 -2.47
C ARG A 217 -6.72 -0.03 -2.56
N PHE A 218 -6.16 -1.02 -1.88
CA PHE A 218 -4.74 -1.30 -1.91
C PHE A 218 -4.45 -2.45 -2.86
N THR A 219 -3.44 -2.28 -3.72
CA THR A 219 -3.00 -3.30 -4.65
C THR A 219 -1.48 -3.39 -4.64
N VAL A 220 -0.94 -4.58 -4.89
CA VAL A 220 0.49 -4.83 -5.01
C VAL A 220 0.76 -5.59 -6.30
N ARG A 221 1.84 -5.25 -6.99
CA ARG A 221 2.36 -6.04 -8.11
C ARG A 221 3.48 -6.92 -7.62
N LEU A 222 3.38 -8.19 -7.90
CA LEU A 222 4.40 -9.19 -7.59
C LEU A 222 5.19 -9.51 -8.86
N PRO A 223 6.49 -9.82 -8.75
CA PRO A 223 7.33 -10.10 -9.93
C PRO A 223 6.91 -11.35 -10.72
N ASP A 224 6.20 -12.27 -10.08
CA ASP A 224 5.73 -13.55 -10.63
C ASP A 224 4.33 -13.48 -11.25
N ARG A 225 3.68 -12.29 -11.25
CA ARG A 225 2.29 -12.11 -11.73
C ARG A 225 2.14 -10.81 -12.48
N ASP A 226 1.41 -10.86 -13.58
CA ASP A 226 1.04 -9.67 -14.36
C ASP A 226 -0.10 -8.88 -13.71
N ASP A 227 -1.05 -9.58 -13.10
CA ASP A 227 -2.21 -8.96 -12.45
C ASP A 227 -1.89 -8.48 -11.04
N PRO A 228 -2.30 -7.25 -10.69
CA PRO A 228 -2.12 -6.72 -9.34
C PRO A 228 -3.00 -7.47 -8.33
N VAL A 229 -2.41 -7.87 -7.21
CA VAL A 229 -3.13 -8.50 -6.09
C VAL A 229 -3.78 -7.42 -5.25
N VAL A 230 -5.08 -7.56 -4.96
CA VAL A 230 -5.79 -6.67 -4.05
C VAL A 230 -5.52 -7.11 -2.61
N LEU A 231 -5.00 -6.20 -1.81
CA LEU A 231 -4.76 -6.43 -0.39
C LEU A 231 -6.00 -6.07 0.43
N ARG A 232 -6.26 -6.85 1.45
CA ARG A 232 -7.33 -6.60 2.43
C ARG A 232 -6.80 -5.73 3.56
N PHE A 233 -7.53 -4.68 3.90
CA PHE A 233 -7.25 -3.90 5.12
C PHE A 233 -7.51 -4.76 6.37
N VAL A 234 -6.56 -4.75 7.31
CA VAL A 234 -6.67 -5.46 8.60
C VAL A 234 -6.89 -4.47 9.72
N GLU A 235 -5.94 -3.58 9.94
CA GLU A 235 -5.94 -2.62 11.04
C GLU A 235 -5.02 -1.44 10.76
N PHE A 236 -5.12 -0.41 11.57
CA PHE A 236 -4.12 0.64 11.62
C PHE A 236 -3.79 0.98 13.08
N HIS A 237 -2.54 1.36 13.32
CA HIS A 237 -2.12 1.79 14.64
C HIS A 237 -2.51 3.25 14.84
N ALA A 238 -3.32 3.52 15.86
CA ALA A 238 -3.81 4.84 16.19
C ALA A 238 -2.75 5.77 16.83
N GLN A 239 -1.52 5.30 17.01
CA GLN A 239 -0.40 6.11 17.50
C GLN A 239 0.46 6.55 16.33
N THR A 240 0.70 7.85 16.23
CA THR A 240 1.60 8.44 15.24
C THR A 240 3.04 8.00 15.52
N GLY A 241 3.74 7.55 14.47
CA GLY A 241 5.17 7.32 14.53
C GLY A 241 5.96 8.59 14.88
N ARG A 242 7.18 8.43 15.34
CA ARG A 242 8.04 9.50 15.92
C ARG A 242 8.35 10.68 15.00
N VAL A 243 8.16 10.57 13.70
CA VAL A 243 8.49 11.64 12.75
C VAL A 243 7.45 11.68 11.64
N GLY A 244 6.62 12.74 11.65
CA GLY A 244 5.76 13.11 10.53
C GLY A 244 4.46 12.34 10.43
N GLN A 245 3.45 12.69 11.23
CA GLN A 245 2.01 12.51 10.96
C GLN A 245 1.65 11.36 9.99
N SER A 246 2.17 10.17 10.24
CA SER A 246 1.84 8.96 9.49
C SER A 246 1.34 7.88 10.44
N TYR A 247 0.42 7.07 9.96
CA TYR A 247 -0.13 5.91 10.67
C TYR A 247 0.36 4.63 10.00
N ILE A 248 0.74 3.65 10.81
CA ILE A 248 1.07 2.32 10.30
C ILE A 248 -0.24 1.62 9.95
N VAL A 249 -0.39 1.25 8.69
CA VAL A 249 -1.51 0.47 8.19
C VAL A 249 -1.05 -0.94 7.89
N THR A 250 -1.78 -1.92 8.41
CA THR A 250 -1.55 -3.33 8.19
C THR A 250 -2.56 -3.86 7.17
N LEU A 251 -2.04 -4.42 6.10
CA LEU A 251 -2.80 -5.06 5.04
C LEU A 251 -2.48 -6.55 5.02
N ALA A 252 -3.38 -7.38 4.50
CA ALA A 252 -3.17 -8.82 4.34
C ALA A 252 -3.35 -9.25 2.89
N PHE A 253 -2.57 -10.24 2.46
CA PHE A 253 -2.82 -10.94 1.22
C PHE A 253 -4.07 -11.82 1.36
N PRO A 254 -4.91 -11.91 0.33
CA PRO A 254 -6.13 -12.72 0.36
C PRO A 254 -5.85 -14.21 0.50
N ASP A 255 -4.70 -14.66 0.00
CA ASP A 255 -4.24 -16.05 0.08
C ASP A 255 -2.73 -16.07 0.31
N ALA A 256 -2.33 -16.46 1.52
CA ALA A 256 -0.93 -16.57 1.93
C ALA A 256 -0.18 -17.69 1.18
N LYS A 257 -0.87 -18.75 0.76
CA LYS A 257 -0.25 -19.91 0.08
C LYS A 257 0.14 -19.60 -1.36
N SER A 258 -0.55 -18.63 -1.97
CA SER A 258 -0.33 -18.26 -3.37
C SER A 258 0.85 -17.28 -3.56
N VAL A 259 1.49 -16.82 -2.47
CA VAL A 259 2.52 -15.79 -2.51
C VAL A 259 3.76 -16.28 -1.79
N PHE A 260 4.88 -16.33 -2.49
CA PHE A 260 6.18 -16.62 -1.87
C PHE A 260 6.86 -15.30 -1.48
N LEU A 261 6.52 -14.78 -0.32
CA LEU A 261 7.16 -13.60 0.26
C LEU A 261 7.72 -13.94 1.64
N VAL A 262 8.98 -13.55 1.85
CA VAL A 262 9.65 -13.74 3.13
C VAL A 262 9.40 -12.50 4.00
N PRO A 263 9.07 -12.64 5.30
CA PRO A 263 9.00 -11.53 6.24
C PRO A 263 10.27 -10.67 6.20
N GLY A 264 10.09 -9.35 6.19
CA GLY A 264 11.17 -8.39 6.01
C GLY A 264 11.36 -7.89 4.59
N ALA A 265 10.84 -8.56 3.55
CA ALA A 265 10.89 -8.11 2.17
C ALA A 265 10.15 -6.78 1.98
N SER A 266 10.64 -5.95 1.06
CA SER A 266 9.99 -4.70 0.69
C SER A 266 9.10 -4.90 -0.53
N VAL A 267 7.90 -4.32 -0.50
CA VAL A 267 6.93 -4.35 -1.60
C VAL A 267 6.40 -2.94 -1.87
N THR A 268 6.05 -2.66 -3.12
CA THR A 268 5.40 -1.40 -3.49
C THR A 268 3.90 -1.60 -3.54
N VAL A 269 3.19 -0.93 -2.65
CA VAL A 269 1.73 -0.94 -2.55
C VAL A 269 1.16 0.28 -3.24
N HIS A 270 0.19 0.08 -4.14
CA HIS A 270 -0.54 1.14 -4.80
C HIS A 270 -1.90 1.35 -4.12
N ALA A 271 -2.10 2.54 -3.57
CA ALA A 271 -3.35 2.94 -2.95
C ALA A 271 -4.18 3.79 -3.92
N GLN A 272 -5.39 3.37 -4.22
CA GLN A 272 -6.38 4.15 -4.95
C GLN A 272 -7.19 4.98 -3.96
N VAL A 273 -6.90 6.28 -3.94
CA VAL A 273 -7.53 7.25 -3.04
C VAL A 273 -8.56 8.04 -3.83
N PRO A 274 -9.76 8.30 -3.29
CA PRO A 274 -10.74 9.15 -3.96
C PRO A 274 -10.12 10.50 -4.35
N SER A 275 -10.28 10.89 -5.61
CA SER A 275 -9.79 12.18 -6.09
C SER A 275 -10.65 13.31 -5.51
N PRO A 276 -10.07 14.41 -4.97
CA PRO A 276 -10.84 15.55 -4.51
C PRO A 276 -11.45 16.34 -5.68
N ALA A 277 -10.98 16.07 -6.88
CA ALA A 277 -11.41 16.75 -8.09
C ALA A 277 -12.55 15.98 -8.75
N ALA A 278 -13.76 16.13 -8.22
CA ALA A 278 -14.95 15.81 -8.99
C ALA A 278 -15.13 16.91 -10.06
N GLY A 279 -15.01 16.54 -11.34
CA GLY A 279 -15.14 17.48 -12.45
C GLY A 279 -14.55 16.95 -13.74
N LEU A 280 -14.66 17.73 -14.80
CA LEU A 280 -14.08 17.42 -16.08
C LEU A 280 -12.66 17.95 -16.18
N VAL A 281 -11.76 17.18 -16.77
CA VAL A 281 -10.35 17.58 -16.96
C VAL A 281 -10.20 18.36 -18.24
N LEU A 282 -9.63 19.56 -18.13
CA LEU A 282 -9.23 20.41 -19.26
C LEU A 282 -7.77 20.86 -19.08
N PRO A 283 -7.05 21.17 -20.17
CA PRO A 283 -5.76 21.82 -20.06
C PRO A 283 -5.94 23.28 -19.56
N VAL A 284 -4.98 23.76 -18.76
CA VAL A 284 -4.99 25.16 -18.25
C VAL A 284 -5.13 26.17 -19.39
N SER A 285 -4.54 25.88 -20.57
CA SER A 285 -4.61 26.73 -21.78
C SER A 285 -5.99 26.87 -22.39
N ALA A 286 -6.97 26.06 -22.01
CA ALA A 286 -8.36 26.16 -22.44
C ALA A 286 -9.17 27.20 -21.62
N LEU A 287 -8.65 27.61 -20.46
CA LEU A 287 -9.33 28.54 -19.57
C LEU A 287 -9.22 29.98 -20.08
N LEU A 288 -10.33 30.67 -20.10
CA LEU A 288 -10.43 32.11 -20.35
C LEU A 288 -10.87 32.78 -19.05
N ILE A 289 -10.12 33.79 -18.65
CA ILE A 289 -10.43 34.59 -17.46
C ILE A 289 -10.95 35.94 -17.95
N GLY A 290 -12.18 36.28 -17.61
CA GLY A 290 -12.79 37.55 -17.91
C GLY A 290 -12.35 38.67 -16.97
N PRO A 291 -12.75 39.93 -17.24
CA PRO A 291 -12.38 41.11 -16.41
C PRO A 291 -12.84 41.02 -14.95
N GLU A 292 -13.97 40.38 -14.72
CA GLU A 292 -14.54 40.15 -13.38
C GLU A 292 -14.00 38.88 -12.69
N ARG A 293 -12.91 38.28 -13.24
CA ARG A 293 -12.33 37.00 -12.83
C ARG A 293 -13.26 35.81 -13.03
N ASP A 294 -14.27 35.96 -13.88
CA ASP A 294 -15.13 34.88 -14.33
C ASP A 294 -14.34 33.89 -15.19
N ALA A 295 -14.39 32.62 -14.83
CA ALA A 295 -13.76 31.55 -15.59
C ALA A 295 -14.72 31.01 -16.63
N SER A 296 -14.25 30.86 -17.84
CA SER A 296 -15.07 30.35 -18.98
C SER A 296 -14.22 29.56 -19.97
N VAL A 297 -14.85 28.74 -20.79
CA VAL A 297 -14.23 28.00 -21.88
C VAL A 297 -15.03 28.22 -23.19
N LEU A 298 -14.37 27.99 -24.32
CA LEU A 298 -15.05 27.97 -25.61
C LEU A 298 -15.38 26.55 -26.01
N VAL A 299 -16.67 26.24 -26.07
CA VAL A 299 -17.21 24.94 -26.45
C VAL A 299 -17.54 24.98 -27.94
N LEU A 300 -17.23 23.91 -28.65
CA LEU A 300 -17.63 23.71 -30.03
C LEU A 300 -19.05 23.15 -30.09
N GLU A 301 -19.95 23.86 -30.73
CA GLU A 301 -21.27 23.34 -31.08
C GLU A 301 -21.29 23.01 -32.57
N ALA A 302 -21.96 21.93 -32.94
CA ALA A 302 -22.18 21.65 -34.34
C ALA A 302 -22.91 22.86 -34.96
N ALA A 303 -22.46 23.36 -36.12
CA ALA A 303 -23.15 24.42 -36.81
C ALA A 303 -24.58 23.93 -37.10
N ALA A 304 -25.56 24.53 -36.43
CA ALA A 304 -26.97 24.31 -36.78
C ALA A 304 -27.21 25.03 -38.12
N ASP A 305 -27.35 24.27 -39.17
CA ASP A 305 -27.78 24.84 -40.45
C ASP A 305 -29.28 24.57 -40.60
N ASP A 306 -30.07 25.66 -40.45
CA ASP A 306 -31.53 25.65 -40.67
C ASP A 306 -31.90 25.67 -42.16
N SER A 307 -30.97 25.56 -43.08
CA SER A 307 -31.21 25.52 -44.50
C SER A 307 -30.47 24.38 -45.17
N ALA A 308 -31.20 23.56 -45.88
CA ALA A 308 -30.79 22.39 -46.63
C ALA A 308 -29.54 22.65 -47.51
N GLY A 309 -28.37 22.51 -46.92
CA GLY A 309 -27.08 22.65 -47.60
C GLY A 309 -26.05 21.77 -46.85
N GLU A 310 -25.30 21.02 -47.61
CA GLU A 310 -24.23 20.12 -47.19
C GLU A 310 -23.29 20.84 -46.22
N VAL A 311 -23.37 20.51 -44.91
CA VAL A 311 -22.44 21.03 -43.90
C VAL A 311 -21.06 20.50 -44.23
N ALA A 312 -20.13 21.37 -44.58
CA ALA A 312 -18.74 20.99 -44.84
C ALA A 312 -18.19 20.27 -43.60
N PRO A 313 -17.67 19.06 -43.72
CA PRO A 313 -17.23 18.26 -42.56
C PRO A 313 -16.12 18.99 -41.79
N GLY A 314 -16.39 19.30 -40.51
CA GLY A 314 -15.40 19.88 -39.58
C GLY A 314 -15.64 21.31 -39.15
N LEU A 315 -16.69 22.02 -39.62
CA LEU A 315 -17.08 23.34 -39.13
C LEU A 315 -17.87 23.25 -37.84
N ALA A 316 -17.57 24.15 -36.91
CA ALA A 316 -18.27 24.27 -35.63
C ALA A 316 -18.37 25.75 -35.23
N THR A 317 -19.43 26.11 -34.49
CA THR A 317 -19.60 27.45 -33.92
C THR A 317 -19.13 27.42 -32.43
N LEU A 318 -18.44 28.46 -32.02
CA LEU A 318 -17.95 28.61 -30.68
C LEU A 318 -19.01 29.21 -29.76
N ARG A 319 -19.28 28.54 -28.64
CA ARG A 319 -20.10 29.07 -27.55
C ARG A 319 -19.26 29.26 -26.30
N ARG A 320 -19.36 30.43 -25.67
CA ARG A 320 -18.71 30.68 -24.37
C ARG A 320 -19.54 30.05 -23.28
N GLN A 321 -18.92 29.14 -22.49
CA GLN A 321 -19.54 28.44 -21.39
C GLN A 321 -18.84 28.83 -20.08
N PRO A 322 -19.54 29.42 -19.10
CA PRO A 322 -18.97 29.64 -17.77
C PRO A 322 -18.69 28.30 -17.09
N VAL A 323 -17.57 28.24 -16.39
CA VAL A 323 -17.13 27.04 -15.64
C VAL A 323 -16.60 27.44 -14.25
N GLU A 324 -16.79 26.56 -13.27
CA GLU A 324 -16.15 26.73 -11.97
C GLU A 324 -14.89 25.88 -11.92
N VAL A 325 -13.77 26.51 -11.59
CA VAL A 325 -12.49 25.81 -11.37
C VAL A 325 -12.48 25.26 -9.94
N ARG A 326 -12.43 23.95 -9.81
CA ARG A 326 -12.40 23.24 -8.51
C ARG A 326 -10.99 23.01 -8.01
N SER A 327 -10.07 22.69 -8.89
CA SER A 327 -8.68 22.42 -8.56
C SER A 327 -7.81 22.57 -9.80
N GLU A 328 -6.54 22.89 -9.57
CA GLU A 328 -5.50 22.94 -10.59
C GLU A 328 -4.37 21.99 -10.18
N THR A 329 -3.91 21.18 -11.13
CA THR A 329 -2.81 20.24 -10.89
C THR A 329 -1.89 20.21 -12.10
N GLY A 330 -0.75 20.87 -12.00
CA GLY A 330 0.22 20.98 -13.09
C GLY A 330 -0.36 21.69 -14.30
N THR A 331 -0.53 20.97 -15.41
CA THR A 331 -1.06 21.50 -16.69
C THR A 331 -2.55 21.26 -16.88
N SER A 332 -3.25 20.70 -15.88
CA SER A 332 -4.65 20.30 -15.97
C SER A 332 -5.51 21.04 -14.95
N LEU A 333 -6.70 21.44 -15.38
CA LEU A 333 -7.76 22.03 -14.58
C LEU A 333 -8.88 21.01 -14.38
N PHE A 334 -9.47 21.04 -13.21
CA PHE A 334 -10.71 20.32 -12.92
C PHE A 334 -11.84 21.33 -12.84
N VAL A 335 -12.80 21.20 -13.76
CA VAL A 335 -13.89 22.17 -13.91
C VAL A 335 -15.24 21.49 -13.76
N THR A 336 -16.23 22.26 -13.29
CA THR A 336 -17.65 21.91 -13.31
C THR A 336 -18.43 22.92 -14.13
N GLY A 337 -19.66 22.59 -14.53
CA GLY A 337 -20.49 23.45 -15.38
C GLY A 337 -20.39 23.15 -16.86
N LEU A 338 -19.78 22.02 -17.24
CA LEU A 338 -19.65 21.55 -18.61
C LEU A 338 -20.24 20.13 -18.72
N ALA A 339 -20.73 19.76 -19.90
CA ALA A 339 -21.16 18.37 -20.14
C ALA A 339 -19.98 17.48 -20.44
N GLU A 340 -20.04 16.23 -19.98
CA GLU A 340 -19.03 15.21 -20.30
C GLU A 340 -19.07 14.95 -21.82
N GLY A 341 -17.89 14.85 -22.44
CA GLY A 341 -17.76 14.70 -23.88
C GLY A 341 -17.81 16.02 -24.68
N ALA A 342 -18.03 17.17 -24.01
CA ALA A 342 -18.00 18.47 -24.70
C ALA A 342 -16.61 18.72 -25.30
N GLU A 343 -16.60 19.18 -26.54
CA GLU A 343 -15.40 19.60 -27.25
C GLU A 343 -15.07 21.05 -26.91
N VAL A 344 -13.86 21.28 -26.41
CA VAL A 344 -13.41 22.59 -25.95
C VAL A 344 -12.16 23.01 -26.70
N VAL A 345 -12.02 24.29 -27.00
CA VAL A 345 -10.79 24.85 -27.59
C VAL A 345 -9.64 24.68 -26.57
N ALA A 346 -8.64 23.89 -26.93
CA ALA A 346 -7.52 23.56 -26.05
C ALA A 346 -6.49 24.68 -25.91
N VAL A 347 -6.27 25.47 -26.97
CA VAL A 347 -5.24 26.51 -27.04
C VAL A 347 -5.70 27.65 -27.91
N GLY A 348 -5.32 28.89 -27.57
CA GLY A 348 -5.61 30.08 -28.41
C GLY A 348 -7.00 30.65 -28.25
N GLY A 349 -7.78 30.21 -27.26
CA GLY A 349 -9.14 30.69 -27.03
C GLY A 349 -9.26 32.22 -26.84
N HIS A 350 -8.21 32.87 -26.33
CA HIS A 350 -8.17 34.32 -26.14
C HIS A 350 -8.17 35.13 -27.45
N LEU A 351 -7.87 34.52 -28.60
CA LEU A 351 -7.91 35.11 -29.92
C LEU A 351 -9.26 34.93 -30.61
N LEU A 352 -10.17 34.17 -30.02
CA LEU A 352 -11.43 33.75 -30.59
C LEU A 352 -12.62 34.43 -29.88
N ARG A 353 -13.75 34.52 -30.56
CA ARG A 353 -14.98 35.12 -30.02
C ARG A 353 -16.13 34.11 -30.02
N ALA A 354 -17.02 34.25 -29.07
CA ALA A 354 -18.26 33.49 -29.06
C ALA A 354 -19.07 33.84 -30.36
N GLY A 355 -19.71 32.84 -30.96
CA GLY A 355 -20.40 32.96 -32.24
C GLY A 355 -19.50 32.80 -33.47
N GLN A 356 -18.18 32.75 -33.30
CA GLN A 356 -17.25 32.60 -34.42
C GLN A 356 -17.26 31.16 -34.94
N GLN A 357 -17.25 31.01 -36.27
CA GLN A 357 -17.06 29.71 -36.91
C GLN A 357 -15.59 29.32 -36.92
N VAL A 358 -15.31 28.07 -36.59
CA VAL A 358 -13.97 27.50 -36.55
C VAL A 358 -13.94 26.13 -37.20
N ARG A 359 -12.77 25.71 -37.64
CA ARG A 359 -12.54 24.39 -38.18
C ARG A 359 -11.73 23.55 -37.14
N ARG A 360 -12.13 22.30 -36.93
CA ARG A 360 -11.40 21.39 -36.08
C ARG A 360 -10.03 21.07 -36.70
N TYR A 361 -8.99 21.25 -35.91
CA TYR A 361 -7.63 20.86 -36.25
C TYR A 361 -7.34 19.50 -35.66
N THR A 362 -7.17 18.48 -36.51
CA THR A 362 -6.96 17.10 -36.06
C THR A 362 -5.52 16.61 -36.21
N ARG A 363 -4.73 17.14 -37.19
CA ARG A 363 -3.33 16.74 -37.39
C ARG A 363 -2.62 17.65 -38.43
N LEU A 364 -1.32 17.95 -38.17
CA LEU A 364 -0.43 18.40 -39.25
C LEU A 364 -0.06 17.18 -40.09
N VAL A 365 -0.48 17.14 -41.34
CA VAL A 365 0.17 16.27 -42.34
C VAL A 365 1.34 17.08 -42.86
N VAL A 366 2.54 16.73 -42.43
CA VAL A 366 3.77 17.20 -43.08
C VAL A 366 3.93 16.33 -44.30
N GLU A 367 3.61 16.86 -45.49
CA GLU A 367 4.06 16.27 -46.73
C GLU A 367 5.58 16.47 -46.78
N GLU A 368 6.32 15.40 -46.60
CA GLU A 368 7.74 15.36 -46.97
C GLU A 368 7.83 15.52 -48.50
N ARG A 369 8.45 16.63 -48.89
CA ARG A 369 8.87 16.85 -50.28
C ARG A 369 10.28 16.30 -50.48
#